data_98f6c942fa26e310442317139ae59bd5
#
_entry.id   98f6c942fa26e310442317139ae59bd5
#
_cell.length_a   1.000
_cell.length_b   1.000
_cell.length_c   1.000
_cell.angle_alpha   90.00
_cell.angle_beta   90.00
_cell.angle_gamma   90.00
#
_symmetry.space_group_name_H-M   'P 1'
#
loop_
_entity.id
_entity.type
_entity.pdbx_description
1 polymer ?
#
loop_
_entity_poly.entity_id
_entity_poly.type
_entity_poly.pdbx_seq_one_letter_code
_entity_poly.pdbx_strand_id
1 'polypeptide(L)'
;MAHAPKSTASHATVAWMLAALLWAPAHAATSEVSPAGFLVTIRLESRATPHQFYAALSHVGNWWNKEHTWSGDAANLSLATEASACFCERWAGGSVEHARVVYAAKDSTLRLHGALGPLQALAVRGALTFAFAAKDAKTIVQVTYRVAGNLASGLDGLAAPVDSVIGEQARRLVAYAETGNPEPAAPK
;
A
#
# COMPACT_ATOMS: atom_id res chain seq x y z
N MET A 1 -0.89 32.18 -78.67
CA MET A 1 -1.87 31.93 -77.62
C MET A 1 -1.45 30.71 -76.84
N ALA A 2 -0.84 30.94 -75.69
CA ALA A 2 -0.33 29.85 -74.85
C ALA A 2 -1.05 29.89 -73.51
N HIS A 3 -1.73 28.80 -73.18
CA HIS A 3 -2.44 28.60 -71.89
C HIS A 3 -1.46 28.02 -70.87
N ALA A 4 -1.29 28.70 -69.74
CA ALA A 4 -0.55 28.22 -68.60
C ALA A 4 -1.48 27.36 -67.69
N PRO A 5 -1.01 26.24 -67.11
CA PRO A 5 -1.79 25.46 -66.15
C PRO A 5 -1.68 26.06 -64.74
N LYS A 6 -2.83 26.09 -64.03
CA LYS A 6 -2.95 26.49 -62.64
C LYS A 6 -2.49 25.35 -61.73
N SER A 7 -1.49 25.65 -60.91
CA SER A 7 -1.03 24.74 -59.82
C SER A 7 -2.03 24.82 -58.64
N THR A 8 -2.61 23.67 -58.26
CA THR A 8 -3.38 23.49 -57.05
C THR A 8 -2.47 22.99 -55.92
N ALA A 9 -2.20 23.84 -54.95
CA ALA A 9 -1.48 23.44 -53.72
C ALA A 9 -2.42 22.65 -52.80
N SER A 10 -2.06 21.38 -52.57
CA SER A 10 -2.75 20.51 -51.64
C SER A 10 -2.21 20.74 -50.22
N HIS A 11 -3.03 21.22 -49.32
CA HIS A 11 -2.64 21.41 -47.91
C HIS A 11 -2.87 20.08 -47.16
N ALA A 12 -1.82 19.38 -46.87
CA ALA A 12 -1.83 18.22 -46.01
C ALA A 12 -1.93 18.68 -44.56
N THR A 13 -3.11 18.50 -43.96
CA THR A 13 -3.37 18.67 -42.54
C THR A 13 -2.77 17.48 -41.75
N VAL A 14 -1.66 17.73 -41.06
CA VAL A 14 -1.07 16.76 -40.13
C VAL A 14 -1.90 16.76 -38.84
N ALA A 15 -2.72 15.72 -38.66
CA ALA A 15 -3.47 15.50 -37.41
C ALA A 15 -2.53 14.99 -36.34
N TRP A 16 -2.25 15.78 -35.32
CA TRP A 16 -1.55 15.38 -34.12
C TRP A 16 -2.49 14.51 -33.26
N MET A 17 -2.29 13.20 -33.26
CA MET A 17 -2.94 12.31 -32.28
C MET A 17 -2.24 12.51 -30.92
N LEU A 18 -2.90 13.24 -30.03
CA LEU A 18 -2.57 13.25 -28.61
C LEU A 18 -2.89 11.87 -28.03
N ALA A 19 -1.87 11.05 -27.86
CA ALA A 19 -1.97 9.82 -27.06
C ALA A 19 -2.14 10.22 -25.60
N ALA A 20 -3.39 10.20 -25.12
CA ALA A 20 -3.69 10.30 -23.70
C ALA A 20 -3.14 9.05 -23.02
N LEU A 21 -2.02 9.20 -22.29
CA LEU A 21 -1.55 8.17 -21.35
C LEU A 21 -2.61 8.05 -20.25
N LEU A 22 -3.43 7.02 -20.34
CA LEU A 22 -4.32 6.61 -19.26
C LEU A 22 -3.46 6.13 -18.08
N TRP A 23 -3.27 6.99 -17.11
CA TRP A 23 -2.77 6.57 -15.80
C TRP A 23 -3.84 5.68 -15.18
N ALA A 24 -3.57 4.37 -15.20
CA ALA A 24 -4.40 3.44 -14.46
C ALA A 24 -4.23 3.74 -12.96
N PRO A 25 -5.32 4.00 -12.22
CA PRO A 25 -5.24 4.17 -10.78
C PRO A 25 -4.69 2.89 -10.16
N ALA A 26 -3.85 3.04 -9.12
CA ALA A 26 -3.37 1.90 -8.34
C ALA A 26 -4.58 1.19 -7.73
N HIS A 27 -4.94 0.02 -8.25
CA HIS A 27 -6.05 -0.77 -7.74
C HIS A 27 -5.54 -1.61 -6.56
N ALA A 28 -6.09 -1.36 -5.38
CA ALA A 28 -6.18 -2.36 -4.34
C ALA A 28 -7.08 -3.47 -4.86
N ALA A 29 -6.65 -4.70 -4.80
CA ALA A 29 -7.44 -5.83 -5.25
C ALA A 29 -7.51 -6.87 -4.14
N THR A 30 -8.73 -7.08 -3.63
CA THR A 30 -9.00 -8.22 -2.78
C THR A 30 -9.28 -9.43 -3.65
N SER A 31 -8.63 -10.53 -3.35
CA SER A 31 -8.78 -11.81 -4.06
C SER A 31 -8.92 -12.98 -3.08
N GLU A 32 -9.26 -14.16 -3.59
CA GLU A 32 -9.43 -15.38 -2.81
C GLU A 32 -10.43 -15.20 -1.64
N VAL A 33 -11.49 -14.40 -1.86
CA VAL A 33 -12.49 -14.09 -0.81
C VAL A 33 -13.38 -15.29 -0.55
N SER A 34 -13.44 -15.69 0.71
CA SER A 34 -14.29 -16.75 1.23
C SER A 34 -14.61 -16.50 2.71
N PRO A 35 -15.61 -17.19 3.30
CA PRO A 35 -15.86 -17.10 4.75
C PRO A 35 -14.65 -17.49 5.61
N ALA A 36 -13.70 -18.29 5.07
CA ALA A 36 -12.51 -18.76 5.77
C ALA A 36 -11.27 -17.91 5.52
N GLY A 37 -11.29 -16.90 4.63
CA GLY A 37 -10.13 -16.05 4.38
C GLY A 37 -10.21 -15.18 3.14
N PHE A 38 -9.21 -14.31 3.00
CA PHE A 38 -9.02 -13.44 1.85
C PHE A 38 -7.55 -13.01 1.70
N LEU A 39 -7.21 -12.47 0.54
CA LEU A 39 -5.93 -11.83 0.26
C LEU A 39 -6.15 -10.41 -0.23
N VAL A 40 -5.60 -9.44 0.48
CA VAL A 40 -5.44 -8.05 0.01
C VAL A 40 -4.09 -7.93 -0.67
N THR A 41 -4.06 -7.30 -1.85
CA THR A 41 -2.83 -6.97 -2.56
C THR A 41 -2.87 -5.52 -3.03
N ILE A 42 -1.94 -4.72 -2.54
CA ILE A 42 -1.74 -3.33 -2.94
C ILE A 42 -0.42 -3.24 -3.69
N ARG A 43 -0.43 -2.62 -4.86
CA ARG A 43 0.78 -2.38 -5.65
C ARG A 43 0.86 -0.90 -6.02
N LEU A 44 1.94 -0.25 -5.63
CA LEU A 44 2.19 1.17 -5.86
C LEU A 44 3.59 1.35 -6.48
N GLU A 45 3.78 2.45 -7.18
CA GLU A 45 5.09 2.90 -7.64
C GLU A 45 5.50 4.16 -6.89
N SER A 46 6.79 4.31 -6.61
CA SER A 46 7.33 5.45 -5.86
C SER A 46 8.71 5.84 -6.37
N ARG A 47 9.08 7.10 -6.11
CA ARG A 47 10.44 7.63 -6.34
C ARG A 47 11.38 7.39 -5.16
N ALA A 48 10.85 7.12 -3.97
CA ALA A 48 11.66 6.75 -2.81
C ALA A 48 12.35 5.40 -3.07
N THR A 49 13.56 5.25 -2.56
CA THR A 49 14.35 4.02 -2.71
C THR A 49 13.84 2.90 -1.79
N PRO A 50 14.13 1.61 -2.06
CA PRO A 50 13.83 0.52 -1.14
C PRO A 50 14.38 0.75 0.28
N HIS A 51 15.56 1.37 0.40
CA HIS A 51 16.16 1.74 1.67
C HIS A 51 15.31 2.75 2.46
N GLN A 52 14.82 3.80 1.79
CA GLN A 52 13.94 4.79 2.43
C GLN A 52 12.63 4.16 2.91
N PHE A 53 12.04 3.23 2.13
CA PHE A 53 10.85 2.50 2.56
C PHE A 53 11.12 1.62 3.77
N TYR A 54 12.23 0.87 3.75
CA TYR A 54 12.57 -0.02 4.85
C TYR A 54 12.83 0.77 6.15
N ALA A 55 13.51 1.90 6.04
CA ALA A 55 13.70 2.82 7.17
C ALA A 55 12.38 3.41 7.68
N ALA A 56 11.47 3.79 6.76
CA ALA A 56 10.16 4.34 7.12
C ALA A 56 9.29 3.36 7.94
N LEU A 57 9.45 2.04 7.75
CA LEU A 57 8.71 1.04 8.53
C LEU A 57 8.94 1.20 10.03
N SER A 58 10.17 1.50 10.48
CA SER A 58 10.47 1.70 11.89
C SER A 58 9.87 2.98 12.49
N HIS A 59 9.41 3.89 11.65
CA HIS A 59 8.74 5.14 12.04
C HIS A 59 7.21 5.05 11.90
N VAL A 60 6.64 3.88 12.17
CA VAL A 60 5.22 3.57 11.92
C VAL A 60 4.27 4.60 12.52
N GLY A 61 4.58 5.15 13.70
CA GLY A 61 3.80 6.21 14.35
C GLY A 61 3.70 7.52 13.55
N ASN A 62 4.61 7.74 12.59
CA ASN A 62 4.62 8.95 11.78
C ASN A 62 3.76 8.85 10.51
N TRP A 63 3.39 7.63 10.08
CA TRP A 63 2.64 7.46 8.84
C TRP A 63 1.37 6.63 8.97
N TRP A 64 1.22 5.79 10.00
CA TRP A 64 -0.03 5.07 10.23
C TRP A 64 -1.16 6.04 10.57
N ASN A 65 -2.37 5.84 10.02
CA ASN A 65 -3.49 6.69 10.36
C ASN A 65 -3.99 6.38 11.79
N LYS A 66 -4.07 7.40 12.62
CA LYS A 66 -4.53 7.30 14.02
C LYS A 66 -5.95 6.74 14.16
N GLU A 67 -6.82 6.94 13.15
CA GLU A 67 -8.18 6.41 13.15
C GLU A 67 -8.21 4.86 13.11
N HIS A 68 -7.06 4.25 12.79
CA HIS A 68 -6.86 2.79 12.78
C HIS A 68 -5.91 2.34 13.89
N THR A 69 -5.98 3.00 15.04
CA THR A 69 -5.30 2.64 16.29
C THR A 69 -6.33 2.39 17.40
N TRP A 70 -5.93 1.68 18.44
CA TRP A 70 -6.79 1.46 19.61
C TRP A 70 -6.78 2.64 20.58
N SER A 71 -5.66 3.36 20.64
CA SER A 71 -5.48 4.51 21.53
C SER A 71 -5.99 5.83 20.94
N GLY A 72 -6.30 5.88 19.63
CA GLY A 72 -6.61 7.11 18.92
C GLY A 72 -5.39 7.98 18.61
N ASP A 73 -4.18 7.49 18.87
CA ASP A 73 -2.92 8.21 18.63
C ASP A 73 -1.86 7.29 18.02
N ALA A 74 -1.47 7.57 16.79
CA ALA A 74 -0.46 6.80 16.08
C ALA A 74 0.95 6.90 16.71
N ALA A 75 1.24 7.94 17.48
CA ALA A 75 2.51 8.07 18.21
C ALA A 75 2.74 6.96 19.25
N ASN A 76 1.69 6.27 19.66
CA ASN A 76 1.73 5.11 20.55
C ASN A 76 2.16 3.81 19.85
N LEU A 77 2.23 3.81 18.52
CA LEU A 77 2.69 2.66 17.72
C LEU A 77 4.21 2.54 17.71
N SER A 78 4.69 1.33 17.72
CA SER A 78 6.11 1.00 17.58
C SER A 78 6.31 -0.24 16.72
N LEU A 79 7.34 -0.23 15.88
CA LEU A 79 7.75 -1.36 15.06
C LEU A 79 9.27 -1.32 14.87
N ALA A 80 9.96 -2.39 15.28
CA ALA A 80 11.33 -2.63 14.86
C ALA A 80 11.37 -3.63 13.69
N THR A 81 12.38 -3.52 12.83
CA THR A 81 12.46 -4.26 11.57
C THR A 81 13.34 -5.49 11.65
N GLU A 82 13.36 -6.16 12.79
CA GLU A 82 14.10 -7.40 13.06
C GLU A 82 13.16 -8.54 13.45
N ALA A 83 13.58 -9.78 13.22
CA ALA A 83 12.77 -10.93 13.56
C ALA A 83 12.45 -10.95 15.06
N SER A 84 11.24 -11.38 15.41
CA SER A 84 10.66 -11.39 16.76
C SER A 84 10.27 -10.00 17.31
N ALA A 85 10.54 -8.92 16.58
CA ALA A 85 10.08 -7.60 16.99
C ALA A 85 8.55 -7.49 16.96
N CYS A 86 8.02 -6.66 17.86
CA CYS A 86 6.59 -6.40 17.96
C CYS A 86 6.18 -5.19 17.12
N PHE A 87 5.13 -5.32 16.36
CA PHE A 87 4.29 -4.19 15.96
C PHE A 87 3.27 -4.00 17.07
N CYS A 88 3.56 -3.08 17.95
CA CYS A 88 2.83 -2.86 19.20
C CYS A 88 2.30 -1.45 19.31
N GLU A 89 1.25 -1.31 20.09
CA GLU A 89 0.71 -0.02 20.53
C GLU A 89 0.65 0.00 22.06
N ARG A 90 1.04 1.11 22.69
CA ARG A 90 1.06 1.26 24.15
C ARG A 90 0.60 2.65 24.55
N TRP A 91 -0.37 2.70 25.48
CA TRP A 91 -0.88 3.96 26.05
C TRP A 91 -1.11 3.84 27.55
N ALA A 92 -1.43 4.93 28.22
CA ALA A 92 -1.79 4.89 29.63
C ALA A 92 -3.02 4.00 29.84
N GLY A 93 -2.85 2.90 30.55
CA GLY A 93 -3.92 1.95 30.87
C GLY A 93 -4.13 0.82 29.86
N GLY A 94 -3.34 0.71 28.77
CA GLY A 94 -3.51 -0.39 27.84
C GLY A 94 -2.33 -0.62 26.91
N SER A 95 -2.35 -1.78 26.26
CA SER A 95 -1.43 -2.11 25.20
C SER A 95 -1.99 -3.19 24.30
N VAL A 96 -1.53 -3.25 23.05
CA VAL A 96 -1.86 -4.32 22.11
C VAL A 96 -0.63 -4.72 21.31
N GLU A 97 -0.48 -6.02 21.07
CA GLU A 97 0.39 -6.56 20.03
C GLU A 97 -0.44 -6.75 18.77
N HIS A 98 -0.21 -5.91 17.76
CA HIS A 98 -0.89 -6.02 16.46
C HIS A 98 -0.37 -7.19 15.65
N ALA A 99 0.95 -7.34 15.63
CA ALA A 99 1.63 -8.40 14.87
C ALA A 99 3.08 -8.56 15.36
N ARG A 100 3.72 -9.63 14.92
CA ARG A 100 5.13 -9.92 15.20
C ARG A 100 5.91 -10.16 13.92
N VAL A 101 7.08 -9.56 13.81
CA VAL A 101 7.97 -9.75 12.67
C VAL A 101 8.46 -11.19 12.64
N VAL A 102 8.22 -11.89 11.53
CA VAL A 102 8.65 -13.28 11.32
C VAL A 102 9.69 -13.41 10.21
N TYR A 103 9.87 -12.38 9.40
CA TYR A 103 10.90 -12.33 8.36
C TYR A 103 11.31 -10.87 8.11
N ALA A 104 12.60 -10.62 8.07
CA ALA A 104 13.20 -9.33 7.80
C ALA A 104 14.39 -9.50 6.85
N ALA A 105 14.27 -8.94 5.65
CA ALA A 105 15.35 -8.80 4.68
C ALA A 105 15.52 -7.30 4.41
N LYS A 106 16.61 -6.74 4.92
CA LYS A 106 16.86 -5.29 4.86
C LYS A 106 16.72 -4.76 3.44
N ASP A 107 16.07 -3.60 3.33
CA ASP A 107 15.83 -2.87 2.07
C ASP A 107 15.00 -3.65 1.02
N SER A 108 14.38 -4.78 1.41
CA SER A 108 13.63 -5.64 0.50
C SER A 108 12.28 -6.07 1.06
N THR A 109 12.26 -6.73 2.23
CA THR A 109 11.01 -7.35 2.70
C THR A 109 10.92 -7.34 4.22
N LEU A 110 9.76 -6.94 4.74
CA LEU A 110 9.35 -7.17 6.12
C LEU A 110 8.05 -7.96 6.13
N ARG A 111 8.01 -9.09 6.85
CA ARG A 111 6.78 -9.87 7.04
C ARG A 111 6.45 -10.00 8.51
N LEU A 112 5.18 -9.75 8.83
CA LEU A 112 4.63 -9.84 10.17
C LEU A 112 3.50 -10.87 10.19
N HIS A 113 3.38 -11.60 11.29
CA HIS A 113 2.22 -12.43 11.58
C HIS A 113 1.39 -11.75 12.68
N GLY A 114 0.09 -11.58 12.43
CA GLY A 114 -0.86 -11.02 13.38
C GLY A 114 -2.21 -10.76 12.75
N ALA A 115 -3.24 -10.78 13.56
CA ALA A 115 -4.58 -10.38 13.20
C ALA A 115 -4.77 -8.92 13.61
N LEU A 116 -4.88 -8.01 12.63
CA LEU A 116 -4.94 -6.57 12.87
C LEU A 116 -6.34 -6.14 13.29
N GLY A 117 -6.42 -5.17 14.23
CA GLY A 117 -7.66 -4.54 14.65
C GLY A 117 -8.72 -5.54 15.09
N PRO A 118 -9.99 -5.40 14.65
CA PRO A 118 -11.09 -6.27 15.06
C PRO A 118 -10.89 -7.76 14.73
N LEU A 119 -10.00 -8.09 13.80
CA LEU A 119 -9.69 -9.48 13.44
C LEU A 119 -9.09 -10.27 14.61
N GLN A 120 -8.49 -9.60 15.61
CA GLN A 120 -7.89 -10.26 16.78
C GLN A 120 -8.93 -11.05 17.58
N ALA A 121 -10.14 -10.50 17.74
CA ALA A 121 -11.21 -11.15 18.49
C ALA A 121 -11.79 -12.38 17.79
N LEU A 122 -11.51 -12.55 16.49
CA LEU A 122 -12.02 -13.68 15.69
C LEU A 122 -11.13 -14.92 15.75
N ALA A 123 -10.01 -14.87 16.49
CA ALA A 123 -9.01 -15.95 16.58
C ALA A 123 -8.49 -16.42 15.19
N VAL A 124 -8.40 -15.49 14.24
CA VAL A 124 -7.87 -15.73 12.88
C VAL A 124 -6.37 -15.46 12.83
N ARG A 125 -5.73 -15.87 11.74
CA ARG A 125 -4.31 -15.61 11.47
C ARG A 125 -4.16 -14.65 10.30
N GLY A 126 -3.21 -13.72 10.41
CA GLY A 126 -2.84 -12.82 9.35
C GLY A 126 -1.35 -12.86 9.04
N ALA A 127 -0.99 -12.65 7.76
CA ALA A 127 0.37 -12.45 7.30
C ALA A 127 0.42 -11.15 6.49
N LEU A 128 0.96 -10.09 7.12
CA LEU A 128 1.19 -8.80 6.48
C LEU A 128 2.62 -8.76 5.95
N THR A 129 2.78 -8.47 4.66
CA THR A 129 4.10 -8.37 4.04
C THR A 129 4.23 -7.04 3.32
N PHE A 130 5.31 -6.33 3.61
CA PHE A 130 5.81 -5.19 2.85
C PHE A 130 6.98 -5.67 2.01
N ALA A 131 6.94 -5.48 0.69
CA ALA A 131 8.01 -5.82 -0.23
C ALA A 131 8.36 -4.62 -1.11
N PHE A 132 9.65 -4.37 -1.28
CA PHE A 132 10.19 -3.24 -2.02
C PHE A 132 11.19 -3.75 -3.06
N ALA A 133 10.98 -3.42 -4.32
CA ALA A 133 11.86 -3.82 -5.41
C ALA A 133 12.20 -2.61 -6.28
N ALA A 134 13.49 -2.35 -6.47
CA ALA A 134 13.91 -1.36 -7.44
C ALA A 134 13.57 -1.84 -8.86
N LYS A 135 12.97 -0.94 -9.66
CA LYS A 135 12.66 -1.18 -11.07
C LYS A 135 12.87 0.12 -11.83
N ASP A 136 13.85 0.14 -12.72
CA ASP A 136 14.27 1.34 -13.44
C ASP A 136 14.59 2.48 -12.45
N ALA A 137 14.02 3.67 -12.62
CA ALA A 137 14.21 4.82 -11.73
C ALA A 137 13.18 4.89 -10.59
N LYS A 138 12.44 3.79 -10.32
CA LYS A 138 11.36 3.73 -9.32
C LYS A 138 11.54 2.54 -8.38
N THR A 139 10.77 2.55 -7.31
CA THR A 139 10.54 1.39 -6.44
C THR A 139 9.11 0.89 -6.64
N ILE A 140 8.97 -0.40 -6.84
CA ILE A 140 7.70 -1.09 -6.74
C ILE A 140 7.48 -1.44 -5.27
N VAL A 141 6.42 -0.90 -4.71
CA VAL A 141 5.94 -1.20 -3.34
C VAL A 141 4.79 -2.18 -3.45
N GLN A 142 4.94 -3.35 -2.86
CA GLN A 142 3.87 -4.32 -2.75
C GLN A 142 3.55 -4.58 -1.29
N VAL A 143 2.31 -4.35 -0.90
CA VAL A 143 1.79 -4.70 0.43
C VAL A 143 0.75 -5.79 0.26
N THR A 144 0.94 -6.91 0.94
CA THR A 144 -0.05 -8.01 0.95
C THR A 144 -0.48 -8.29 2.37
N TYR A 145 -1.78 -8.55 2.55
CA TYR A 145 -2.30 -9.02 3.81
C TYR A 145 -3.21 -10.23 3.57
N ARG A 146 -2.69 -11.41 3.89
CA ARG A 146 -3.45 -12.65 3.84
C ARG A 146 -4.06 -12.91 5.22
N VAL A 147 -5.37 -13.11 5.27
CA VAL A 147 -6.10 -13.49 6.49
C VAL A 147 -6.71 -14.86 6.28
N ALA A 148 -6.59 -15.71 7.29
CA ALA A 148 -7.17 -17.06 7.29
C ALA A 148 -7.75 -17.40 8.65
N GLY A 149 -8.90 -18.07 8.63
CA GLY A 149 -9.64 -18.56 9.77
C GLY A 149 -10.41 -19.84 9.44
N ASN A 150 -11.55 -20.02 10.04
CA ASN A 150 -12.47 -21.11 9.70
C ASN A 150 -13.72 -20.54 9.01
N LEU A 151 -14.59 -21.41 8.49
CA LEU A 151 -15.81 -20.99 7.79
C LEU A 151 -16.77 -20.17 8.64
N ALA A 152 -16.78 -20.36 9.96
CA ALA A 152 -17.61 -19.58 10.89
C ALA A 152 -17.05 -18.17 11.17
N SER A 153 -15.83 -17.86 10.69
CA SER A 153 -15.22 -16.55 10.91
C SER A 153 -15.87 -15.43 10.09
N GLY A 154 -16.60 -15.76 9.01
CA GLY A 154 -17.31 -14.78 8.16
C GLY A 154 -16.39 -13.73 7.54
N LEU A 155 -15.17 -14.14 7.13
CA LEU A 155 -14.12 -13.24 6.67
C LEU A 155 -14.41 -12.56 5.33
N ASP A 156 -15.30 -13.12 4.53
CA ASP A 156 -15.76 -12.53 3.28
C ASP A 156 -16.37 -11.13 3.47
N GLY A 157 -17.15 -10.94 4.53
CA GLY A 157 -17.73 -9.63 4.87
C GLY A 157 -16.69 -8.59 5.35
N LEU A 158 -15.49 -9.04 5.76
CA LEU A 158 -14.41 -8.16 6.22
C LEU A 158 -13.37 -7.84 5.16
N ALA A 159 -13.39 -8.53 4.02
CA ALA A 159 -12.39 -8.37 2.97
C ALA A 159 -12.30 -6.93 2.45
N ALA A 160 -13.41 -6.32 2.06
CA ALA A 160 -13.42 -4.97 1.52
C ALA A 160 -13.07 -3.87 2.55
N PRO A 161 -13.59 -3.88 3.80
CA PRO A 161 -13.11 -2.97 4.84
C PRO A 161 -11.60 -3.08 5.11
N VAL A 162 -11.06 -4.30 5.20
CA VAL A 162 -9.63 -4.50 5.42
C VAL A 162 -8.79 -4.02 4.24
N ASP A 163 -9.25 -4.26 2.99
CA ASP A 163 -8.59 -3.74 1.79
C ASP A 163 -8.49 -2.20 1.82
N SER A 164 -9.58 -1.53 2.19
CA SER A 164 -9.60 -0.07 2.30
C SER A 164 -8.57 0.44 3.31
N VAL A 165 -8.52 -0.15 4.51
CA VAL A 165 -7.56 0.23 5.56
C VAL A 165 -6.12 -0.02 5.13
N ILE A 166 -5.78 -1.23 4.65
CA ILE A 166 -4.43 -1.57 4.22
C ILE A 166 -3.99 -0.71 3.03
N GLY A 167 -4.91 -0.45 2.10
CA GLY A 167 -4.67 0.44 0.95
C GLY A 167 -4.36 1.87 1.38
N GLU A 168 -5.07 2.40 2.36
CA GLU A 168 -4.78 3.70 2.94
C GLU A 168 -3.39 3.72 3.58
N GLN A 169 -3.06 2.74 4.45
CA GLN A 169 -1.75 2.70 5.10
C GLN A 169 -0.61 2.59 4.09
N ALA A 170 -0.79 1.81 3.01
CA ALA A 170 0.22 1.69 1.96
C ALA A 170 0.46 3.04 1.25
N ARG A 171 -0.59 3.80 0.94
CA ARG A 171 -0.45 5.14 0.33
C ARG A 171 0.22 6.14 1.28
N ARG A 172 -0.12 6.12 2.57
CA ARG A 172 0.48 6.96 3.61
C ARG A 172 1.97 6.63 3.78
N LEU A 173 2.34 5.35 3.78
CA LEU A 173 3.74 4.93 3.79
C LEU A 173 4.50 5.45 2.57
N VAL A 174 3.92 5.38 1.37
CA VAL A 174 4.54 5.91 0.14
C VAL A 174 4.75 7.42 0.26
N ALA A 175 3.73 8.17 0.65
CA ALA A 175 3.83 9.62 0.82
C ALA A 175 4.91 10.00 1.86
N TYR A 176 4.94 9.30 2.98
CA TYR A 176 5.92 9.51 4.05
C TYR A 176 7.35 9.20 3.59
N ALA A 177 7.56 8.09 2.90
CA ALA A 177 8.89 7.72 2.40
C ALA A 177 9.42 8.70 1.34
N GLU A 178 8.54 9.31 0.54
CA GLU A 178 8.90 10.29 -0.49
C GLU A 178 9.13 11.70 0.06
N THR A 179 8.36 12.11 1.06
CA THR A 179 8.26 13.53 1.45
C THR A 179 8.48 13.80 2.93
N GLY A 180 8.48 12.76 3.78
CA GLY A 180 8.43 12.89 5.24
C GLY A 180 7.03 13.25 5.80
N ASN A 181 6.01 13.41 4.91
CA ASN A 181 4.62 13.68 5.28
C ASN A 181 3.74 12.51 4.83
N PRO A 182 2.94 11.89 5.72
CA PRO A 182 2.09 10.76 5.36
C PRO A 182 0.84 11.13 4.55
N GLU A 183 0.48 12.42 4.47
CA GLU A 183 -0.68 12.84 3.69
C GLU A 183 -0.35 12.77 2.19
N PRO A 184 -1.05 11.92 1.42
CA PRO A 184 -0.87 11.87 -0.02
C PRO A 184 -1.15 13.24 -0.64
N ALA A 185 -0.36 13.62 -1.65
CA ALA A 185 -0.65 14.84 -2.40
C ALA A 185 -2.06 14.75 -3.01
N ALA A 186 -2.82 15.86 -2.91
CA ALA A 186 -4.12 15.94 -3.55
C ALA A 186 -3.99 15.62 -5.05
N PRO A 187 -4.93 14.89 -5.66
CA PRO A 187 -4.94 14.68 -7.10
C PRO A 187 -5.01 16.03 -7.82
N LYS A 188 -4.07 16.24 -8.75
CA LYS A 188 -4.03 17.43 -9.60
C LYS A 188 -5.07 17.32 -10.70
#